data_d8d17aa902d0d3ed7cd1be2ded48c3ae
#
_entry.id   d8d17aa902d0d3ed7cd1be2ded48c3ae
#
_cell.length_a   1.000
_cell.length_b   1.000
_cell.length_c   1.000
_cell.angle_alpha   90.00
_cell.angle_beta   90.00
_cell.angle_gamma   90.00
#
_symmetry.space_group_name_H-M   'P 1'
#
loop_
_entity.id
_entity.type
_entity.pdbx_description
1 polymer ?
#
loop_
_entity_poly.entity_id
_entity_poly.type
_entity_poly.pdbx_seq_one_letter_code
_entity_poly.pdbx_strand_id
1 'polypeptide(L)' 'MNVTVNGKKTNAAEAVTLVMLLQEHGINANTDGVAVAVNSRVVPRSKWTDVRLSDGDVVEVINAVQGG' A
#
# COMPACT_ATOMS: atom_id res chain seq x y z
N MET A 1 0.42 -12.95 -8.01
CA MET A 1 1.45 -12.01 -8.51
C MET A 1 2.35 -11.54 -7.38
N ASN A 2 3.51 -11.06 -7.72
CA ASN A 2 4.47 -10.58 -6.73
C ASN A 2 4.47 -9.06 -6.67
N VAL A 3 4.37 -8.54 -5.46
CA VAL A 3 4.56 -7.11 -5.21
C VAL A 3 5.58 -6.98 -4.08
N THR A 4 6.18 -5.81 -3.96
CA THR A 4 7.12 -5.53 -2.89
C THR A 4 6.48 -4.53 -1.95
N VAL A 5 6.46 -4.84 -0.67
CA VAL A 5 5.91 -3.94 0.35
C VAL A 5 7.01 -3.62 1.34
N ASN A 6 7.44 -2.37 1.36
CA ASN A 6 8.54 -1.90 2.21
C ASN A 6 9.78 -2.79 2.08
N GLY A 7 10.15 -3.10 0.83
CA GLY A 7 11.33 -3.90 0.54
C GLY A 7 11.15 -5.40 0.66
N LYS A 8 9.97 -5.86 1.03
CA LYS A 8 9.69 -7.29 1.19
C LYS A 8 8.84 -7.79 0.06
N LYS A 9 9.27 -8.86 -0.59
CA LYS A 9 8.45 -9.49 -1.62
C LYS A 9 7.25 -10.16 -0.99
N THR A 10 6.08 -9.91 -1.55
CA THR A 10 4.81 -10.39 -1.04
C THR A 10 4.01 -10.97 -2.18
N ASN A 11 3.41 -12.11 -1.96
CA ASN A 11 2.51 -12.71 -2.94
C ASN A 11 1.12 -12.10 -2.75
N ALA A 12 0.54 -11.61 -3.83
CA ALA A 12 -0.75 -10.94 -3.78
C ALA A 12 -1.68 -11.52 -4.84
N ALA A 13 -2.97 -11.41 -4.59
CA ALA A 13 -3.97 -11.84 -5.56
C ALA A 13 -3.90 -10.99 -6.82
N GLU A 14 -4.26 -11.57 -7.96
CA GLU A 14 -4.33 -10.82 -9.22
C GLU A 14 -5.31 -9.67 -9.09
N ALA A 15 -4.89 -8.52 -9.60
CA ALA A 15 -5.73 -7.31 -9.62
C ALA A 15 -6.19 -6.84 -8.24
N VAL A 16 -5.44 -7.19 -7.19
CA VAL A 16 -5.77 -6.73 -5.85
C VAL A 16 -5.70 -5.20 -5.81
N THR A 17 -6.64 -4.58 -5.10
CA THR A 17 -6.60 -3.14 -4.93
C THR A 17 -5.60 -2.77 -3.85
N LEU A 18 -5.10 -1.54 -3.92
CA LEU A 18 -4.16 -1.05 -2.91
C LEU A 18 -4.76 -1.14 -1.51
N VAL A 19 -6.03 -0.74 -1.37
CA VAL A 19 -6.67 -0.77 -0.05
C VAL A 19 -6.73 -2.18 0.51
N MET A 20 -6.99 -3.18 -0.34
CA MET A 20 -7.05 -4.56 0.12
C MET A 20 -5.68 -5.08 0.53
N LEU A 21 -4.65 -4.74 -0.23
CA LEU A 21 -3.30 -5.13 0.13
C LEU A 21 -2.91 -4.52 1.47
N LEU A 22 -3.24 -3.26 1.68
CA LEU A 22 -2.93 -2.58 2.93
C LEU A 22 -3.65 -3.22 4.11
N GLN A 23 -4.91 -3.62 3.92
CA GLN A 23 -5.66 -4.30 4.97
C GLN A 23 -4.99 -5.61 5.38
N GLU A 24 -4.45 -6.34 4.43
CA GLU A 24 -3.74 -7.57 4.73
C GLU A 24 -2.49 -7.32 5.56
N HIS A 25 -1.98 -6.09 5.51
CA HIS A 25 -0.81 -5.68 6.29
C HIS A 25 -1.19 -4.88 7.54
N GLY A 26 -2.46 -4.94 7.94
CA GLY A 26 -2.90 -4.29 9.17
C GLY A 26 -3.17 -2.80 9.03
N ILE A 27 -3.23 -2.30 7.81
CA ILE A 27 -3.46 -0.87 7.55
C ILE A 27 -4.81 -0.71 6.88
N ASN A 28 -5.71 0.02 7.51
CA ASN A 28 -7.00 0.29 6.87
C ASN A 28 -7.11 1.77 6.51
N ALA A 29 -8.13 2.08 5.70
CA ALA A 29 -8.27 3.41 5.13
C ALA A 29 -8.46 4.50 6.17
N ASN A 30 -8.81 4.12 7.39
CA ASN A 30 -9.01 5.08 8.48
C ASN A 30 -7.79 5.25 9.37
N THR A 31 -6.69 4.57 9.07
CA THR A 31 -5.50 4.69 9.88
C THR A 31 -4.85 6.05 9.64
N ASP A 32 -4.72 6.84 10.71
CA ASP A 32 -4.10 8.16 10.62
C ASP A 32 -2.58 8.06 10.48
N GLY A 33 -1.99 9.07 9.88
CA GLY A 33 -0.55 9.20 9.83
C GLY A 33 0.13 8.25 8.87
N VAL A 34 -0.61 7.72 7.89
CA VAL A 34 -0.05 6.78 6.92
C VAL A 34 -0.06 7.41 5.54
N ALA A 35 1.09 7.38 4.89
CA ALA A 35 1.21 7.74 3.48
C ALA A 35 1.66 6.51 2.70
N VAL A 36 1.16 6.37 1.49
CA VAL A 36 1.48 5.22 0.66
C VAL A 36 1.92 5.69 -0.71
N ALA A 37 3.00 5.08 -1.20
CA ALA A 37 3.47 5.31 -2.56
C ALA A 37 3.50 3.99 -3.31
N VAL A 38 3.18 4.05 -4.59
CA VAL A 38 3.29 2.91 -5.50
C VAL A 38 4.23 3.32 -6.62
N ASN A 39 5.31 2.56 -6.77
CA ASN A 39 6.34 2.84 -7.77
C ASN A 39 6.82 4.30 -7.66
N SER A 40 7.08 4.71 -6.43
CA SER A 40 7.62 6.04 -6.08
C SER A 40 6.64 7.19 -6.28
N ARG A 41 5.36 6.89 -6.48
CA ARG A 41 4.32 7.92 -6.59
C ARG A 41 3.37 7.82 -5.42
N VAL A 42 3.20 8.92 -4.70
CA VAL A 42 2.28 8.96 -3.58
C VAL A 42 0.85 8.80 -4.10
N VAL A 43 0.11 7.91 -3.47
CA VAL A 43 -1.30 7.67 -3.80
C VAL A 43 -2.15 8.29 -2.70
N PRO A 44 -2.95 9.30 -3.03
CA PRO A 44 -3.85 9.88 -2.03
C PRO A 44 -4.80 8.83 -1.46
N ARG A 45 -5.11 8.95 -0.19
CA ARG A 45 -5.98 8.00 0.50
C ARG A 45 -7.30 7.79 -0.26
N SER A 46 -7.85 8.85 -0.81
CA SER A 46 -9.11 8.77 -1.55
C SER A 46 -9.03 7.90 -2.80
N LYS A 47 -7.82 7.57 -3.25
CA LYS A 47 -7.61 6.75 -4.44
C LYS A 47 -7.25 5.30 -4.14
N TRP A 48 -7.06 4.96 -2.87
CA TRP A 48 -6.60 3.61 -2.52
C TRP A 48 -7.56 2.51 -3.00
N THR A 49 -8.85 2.80 -3.05
CA THR A 49 -9.83 1.82 -3.54
C THR A 49 -9.82 1.67 -5.05
N ASP A 50 -9.29 2.66 -5.76
CA ASP A 50 -9.30 2.69 -7.22
C ASP A 50 -8.02 2.17 -7.86
N VAL A 51 -6.96 2.06 -7.08
CA VAL A 51 -5.66 1.64 -7.60
C VAL A 51 -5.57 0.12 -7.55
N ARG A 52 -5.41 -0.49 -8.71
CA ARG A 52 -5.17 -1.93 -8.81
C ARG A 52 -3.69 -2.17 -9.04
N LEU A 53 -3.15 -3.12 -8.31
CA LEU A 53 -1.73 -3.41 -8.39
C LEU A 53 -1.44 -4.37 -9.54
N SER A 54 -0.24 -4.29 -10.04
CA SER A 54 0.25 -5.15 -11.11
C SER A 54 1.47 -5.91 -10.61
N ASP A 55 1.77 -7.01 -11.27
CA ASP A 55 2.95 -7.80 -10.93
C ASP A 55 4.20 -6.92 -11.00
N GLY A 56 5.02 -7.00 -9.97
CA GLY A 56 6.23 -6.22 -9.89
C GLY A 56 6.09 -4.84 -9.26
N ASP A 57 4.89 -4.44 -8.91
CA ASP A 57 4.71 -3.13 -8.27
C ASP A 57 5.44 -3.06 -6.93
N VAL A 58 5.97 -1.88 -6.64
CA VAL A 58 6.67 -1.60 -5.40
C VAL A 58 5.82 -0.64 -4.57
N VAL A 59 5.39 -1.11 -3.41
CA VAL A 59 4.54 -0.34 -2.50
C VAL A 59 5.37 0.06 -1.29
N GLU A 60 5.31 1.34 -0.96
CA GLU A 60 5.98 1.85 0.23
C GLU A 60 4.95 2.46 1.15
N VAL A 61 4.96 2.01 2.40
CA VAL A 61 4.05 2.51 3.43
C VAL A 61 4.87 3.27 4.44
N ILE A 62 4.52 4.52 4.63
CA ILE A 62 5.23 5.39 5.56
C ILE A 62 4.28 5.72 6.70
N ASN A 63 4.64 5.27 7.89
CA ASN A 63 3.91 5.62 9.10
C ASN A 63 4.55 6.86 9.71
N ALA A 64 3.79 7.93 9.76
CA ALA A 64 4.25 9.10 10.49
C ALA A 64 4.16 8.77 11.96
N VAL A 65 5.29 8.54 12.59
CA VAL A 65 5.30 8.31 14.03
C VAL A 65 4.93 9.62 14.69
N GLN A 66 3.82 9.61 15.38
CA GLN A 66 3.44 10.76 16.18
C GLN A 66 4.48 10.93 17.25
N GLY A 67 5.09 12.06 17.25
CA GLY A 67 6.24 12.35 18.07
C GLY A 67 6.00 12.21 19.55
N GLY A 68 5.93 11.09 19.89
CA GLY A 68 5.81 10.75 21.30
C GLY A 68 4.46 10.54 21.68
#